data_409822f331fdb8774f3a3b9c1d00da1f
#
_entry.id   409822f331fdb8774f3a3b9c1d00da1f
#
_cell.length_a   1.000
_cell.length_b   1.000
_cell.length_c   1.000
_cell.angle_alpha   90.00
_cell.angle_beta   90.00
_cell.angle_gamma   90.00
#
_symmetry.space_group_name_H-M   'P 1'
#
loop_
_entity.id
_entity.type
_entity.pdbx_description
1 polymer ?
#
loop_
_entity_poly.entity_id
_entity_poly.type
_entity_poly.pdbx_seq_one_letter_code
_entity_poly.pdbx_strand_id
1 'polypeptide(L)'
;MTLRRNSDIESIQGNEGLKIKEFFNPQNTQNKINYSIAQFTLESGEKSILHKIKSSEIYYILEGKGDLKINDTVFHLQKDDSFFVPPNAKQFIKNTGKGNLRFLCMVEPAWKIEDETILE
;
A
#
# COMPACT_ATOMS: atom_id res chain seq x y z
N MET A 1 -13.89 -18.35 8.89
CA MET A 1 -13.52 -18.48 7.46
C MET A 1 -14.35 -17.49 6.66
N THR A 2 -13.71 -16.64 5.89
CA THR A 2 -14.38 -15.53 5.21
C THR A 2 -13.84 -15.36 3.80
N LEU A 3 -14.73 -15.30 2.83
CA LEU A 3 -14.39 -14.95 1.45
C LEU A 3 -14.77 -13.48 1.21
N ARG A 4 -13.82 -12.68 0.72
CA ARG A 4 -14.09 -11.32 0.26
C ARG A 4 -13.68 -11.22 -1.21
N ARG A 5 -14.68 -10.97 -2.07
CA ARG A 5 -14.41 -10.81 -3.49
C ARG A 5 -13.99 -9.37 -3.77
N ASN A 6 -12.94 -9.18 -4.56
CA ASN A 6 -12.44 -7.84 -4.90
C ASN A 6 -13.56 -6.96 -5.47
N SER A 7 -14.41 -7.53 -6.32
CA SER A 7 -15.51 -6.78 -6.94
C SER A 7 -16.56 -6.29 -5.95
N ASP A 8 -16.63 -6.90 -4.76
CA ASP A 8 -17.59 -6.52 -3.72
C ASP A 8 -16.99 -5.52 -2.71
N ILE A 9 -15.70 -5.22 -2.82
CA ILE A 9 -15.03 -4.31 -1.89
C ILE A 9 -15.07 -2.90 -2.46
N GLU A 10 -15.63 -1.98 -1.69
CA GLU A 10 -15.70 -0.58 -2.08
C GLU A 10 -14.32 0.07 -2.01
N SER A 11 -13.99 0.85 -3.04
CA SER A 11 -12.74 1.60 -3.10
C SER A 11 -12.91 2.90 -2.31
N ILE A 12 -11.97 3.19 -1.42
CA ILE A 12 -11.96 4.43 -0.63
C ILE A 12 -10.71 5.24 -0.97
N GLN A 13 -10.78 6.55 -0.67
CA GLN A 13 -9.63 7.45 -0.83
C GLN A 13 -8.80 7.40 0.45
N GLY A 14 -7.52 7.01 0.31
CA GLY A 14 -6.59 6.97 1.44
C GLY A 14 -5.92 8.31 1.70
N ASN A 15 -5.25 8.40 2.85
CA ASN A 15 -4.50 9.60 3.24
C ASN A 15 -3.35 9.89 2.30
N GLU A 16 -2.78 8.87 1.69
CA GLU A 16 -1.64 8.98 0.76
C GLU A 16 -2.05 9.40 -0.64
N GLY A 17 -3.33 9.75 -0.87
CA GLY A 17 -3.82 10.14 -2.19
C GLY A 17 -4.13 8.96 -3.11
N LEU A 18 -4.19 7.76 -2.59
CA LEU A 18 -4.41 6.52 -3.34
C LEU A 18 -5.84 6.06 -3.23
N LYS A 19 -6.30 5.26 -4.21
CA LYS A 19 -7.53 4.49 -4.07
C LYS A 19 -7.20 3.17 -3.38
N ILE A 20 -7.97 2.83 -2.34
CA ILE A 20 -7.68 1.69 -1.48
C ILE A 20 -8.87 0.75 -1.40
N LYS A 21 -8.62 -0.55 -1.53
CA LYS A 21 -9.56 -1.60 -1.17
C LYS A 21 -8.98 -2.39 -0.01
N GLU A 22 -9.62 -2.31 1.14
CA GLU A 22 -9.17 -3.04 2.32
C GLU A 22 -9.68 -4.47 2.28
N PHE A 23 -8.76 -5.45 2.32
CA PHE A 23 -9.14 -6.86 2.29
C PHE A 23 -9.38 -7.40 3.69
N PHE A 24 -8.34 -7.51 4.50
CA PHE A 24 -8.43 -8.04 5.86
C PHE A 24 -7.59 -7.23 6.82
N ASN A 25 -8.09 -7.09 8.03
CA ASN A 25 -7.43 -6.39 9.12
C ASN A 25 -8.01 -6.90 10.45
N PRO A 26 -7.51 -6.46 11.61
CA PRO A 26 -8.07 -6.91 12.89
C PRO A 26 -9.56 -6.60 13.06
N GLN A 27 -10.04 -5.48 12.51
CA GLN A 27 -11.43 -5.07 12.71
C GLN A 27 -12.43 -5.99 12.00
N ASN A 28 -12.09 -6.50 10.81
CA ASN A 28 -13.00 -7.37 10.07
C ASN A 28 -12.71 -8.86 10.24
N THR A 29 -11.80 -9.22 11.15
CA THR A 29 -11.47 -10.61 11.47
C THR A 29 -11.65 -10.92 12.96
N GLN A 30 -12.34 -10.06 13.71
CA GLN A 30 -12.54 -10.23 15.16
C GLN A 30 -11.21 -10.37 15.90
N ASN A 31 -10.20 -9.57 15.52
CA ASN A 31 -8.86 -9.57 16.10
C ASN A 31 -8.11 -10.91 16.00
N LYS A 32 -8.44 -11.72 15.01
CA LYS A 32 -7.76 -13.02 14.82
C LYS A 32 -6.45 -12.91 14.06
N ILE A 33 -6.17 -11.74 13.46
CA ILE A 33 -4.90 -11.45 12.81
C ILE A 33 -4.34 -10.13 13.36
N ASN A 34 -3.01 -9.97 13.30
CA ASN A 34 -2.33 -8.76 13.76
C ASN A 34 -1.77 -7.94 12.60
N TYR A 35 -2.12 -8.29 11.38
CA TYR A 35 -1.65 -7.60 10.18
C TYR A 35 -2.84 -7.09 9.37
N SER A 36 -2.57 -6.26 8.41
CA SER A 36 -3.57 -5.82 7.44
C SER A 36 -3.07 -6.08 6.03
N ILE A 37 -4.01 -6.30 5.10
CA ILE A 37 -3.70 -6.41 3.69
C ILE A 37 -4.72 -5.61 2.90
N ALA A 38 -4.23 -4.78 1.98
CA ALA A 38 -5.06 -3.91 1.16
C ALA A 38 -4.48 -3.80 -0.24
N GLN A 39 -5.35 -3.46 -1.19
CA GLN A 39 -4.96 -3.19 -2.56
C GLN A 39 -5.01 -1.68 -2.80
N PHE A 40 -3.98 -1.17 -3.45
CA PHE A 40 -3.83 0.25 -3.77
C PHE A 40 -3.78 0.42 -5.28
N THR A 41 -4.35 1.50 -5.77
CA THR A 41 -4.36 1.82 -7.20
C THR A 41 -3.99 3.28 -7.41
N LEU A 42 -3.05 3.52 -8.33
CA LEU A 42 -2.66 4.84 -8.81
C LEU A 42 -2.90 4.90 -10.31
N GLU A 43 -3.50 5.99 -10.78
CA GLU A 43 -3.59 6.25 -12.20
C GLU A 43 -2.25 6.72 -12.75
N SER A 44 -2.11 6.73 -14.08
CA SER A 44 -0.86 7.15 -14.74
C SER A 44 -0.46 8.56 -14.28
N GLY A 45 0.81 8.70 -13.90
CA GLY A 45 1.38 9.97 -13.45
C GLY A 45 1.11 10.33 -12.00
N GLU A 46 0.20 9.62 -11.33
CA GLU A 46 -0.08 9.87 -9.92
C GLU A 46 1.02 9.31 -9.02
N LYS A 47 1.13 9.91 -7.84
CA LYS A 47 2.04 9.43 -6.80
C LYS A 47 1.36 9.52 -5.44
N SER A 48 1.81 8.68 -4.51
CA SER A 48 1.38 8.79 -3.12
C SER A 48 2.09 9.96 -2.44
N ILE A 49 1.52 10.40 -1.32
CA ILE A 49 2.12 11.44 -0.48
C ILE A 49 3.33 10.83 0.23
N LEU A 50 4.40 11.64 0.41
CA LEU A 50 5.56 11.22 1.20
C LEU A 50 5.12 11.00 2.65
N HIS A 51 5.36 9.82 3.18
CA HIS A 51 4.91 9.43 4.51
C HIS A 51 5.82 8.35 5.10
N LYS A 52 5.58 8.02 6.36
CA LYS A 52 6.20 6.87 7.03
C LYS A 52 5.17 6.24 7.96
N ILE A 53 5.34 4.96 8.22
CA ILE A 53 4.52 4.22 9.18
C ILE A 53 5.43 3.51 10.19
N LYS A 54 4.91 3.24 11.38
CA LYS A 54 5.68 2.55 12.43
C LYS A 54 5.84 1.06 12.17
N SER A 55 4.94 0.48 11.36
CA SER A 55 4.94 -0.94 11.03
C SER A 55 5.90 -1.25 9.89
N SER A 56 6.26 -2.53 9.75
CA SER A 56 6.88 -3.02 8.52
C SER A 56 5.82 -3.20 7.46
N GLU A 57 6.24 -3.14 6.19
CA GLU A 57 5.33 -3.22 5.06
C GLU A 57 5.94 -4.02 3.93
N ILE A 58 5.10 -4.80 3.22
CA ILE A 58 5.51 -5.51 2.01
C ILE A 58 4.60 -5.06 0.88
N TYR A 59 5.22 -4.63 -0.22
CA TYR A 59 4.55 -4.35 -1.48
C TYR A 59 4.62 -5.57 -2.40
N TYR A 60 3.55 -5.84 -3.13
CA TYR A 60 3.56 -6.80 -4.23
C TYR A 60 2.83 -6.17 -5.41
N ILE A 61 3.52 -6.00 -6.53
CA ILE A 61 2.97 -5.31 -7.71
C ILE A 61 2.11 -6.28 -8.51
N LEU A 62 0.82 -5.95 -8.66
CA LEU A 62 -0.15 -6.76 -9.40
C LEU A 62 -0.24 -6.35 -10.87
N GLU A 63 -0.07 -5.06 -11.16
CA GLU A 63 -0.28 -4.50 -12.48
C GLU A 63 0.52 -3.22 -12.65
N GLY A 64 1.10 -3.02 -13.83
CA GLY A 64 1.80 -1.77 -14.13
C GLY A 64 3.23 -1.73 -13.61
N LYS A 65 3.77 -0.53 -13.54
CA LYS A 65 5.12 -0.27 -13.04
C LYS A 65 5.17 1.07 -12.34
N GLY A 66 6.13 1.19 -11.43
CA GLY A 66 6.27 2.43 -10.68
C GLY A 66 7.64 2.54 -10.03
N ASP A 67 7.92 3.73 -9.54
CA ASP A 67 9.13 4.03 -8.78
C ASP A 67 8.76 4.17 -7.31
N LEU A 68 9.37 3.34 -6.48
CA LEU A 68 9.23 3.40 -5.03
C LEU A 68 10.48 4.06 -4.45
N LYS A 69 10.29 5.22 -3.83
CA LYS A 69 11.40 5.90 -3.15
C LYS A 69 11.35 5.57 -1.68
N ILE A 70 12.47 5.00 -1.18
CA ILE A 70 12.64 4.67 0.23
C ILE A 70 13.84 5.47 0.74
N ASN A 71 13.59 6.38 1.67
CA ASN A 71 14.58 7.34 2.14
C ASN A 71 15.18 8.08 0.92
N ASP A 72 16.44 7.86 0.59
CA ASP A 72 17.12 8.54 -0.53
C ASP A 72 17.30 7.66 -1.77
N THR A 73 16.77 6.43 -1.76
CA THR A 73 16.97 5.47 -2.85
C THR A 73 15.67 5.24 -3.62
N VAL A 74 15.77 5.23 -4.94
CA VAL A 74 14.65 4.93 -5.83
C VAL A 74 14.80 3.50 -6.35
N PHE A 75 13.70 2.73 -6.24
CA PHE A 75 13.62 1.37 -6.75
C PHE A 75 12.58 1.33 -7.86
N HIS A 76 12.94 0.77 -9.02
CA HIS A 76 12.04 0.62 -10.16
C HIS A 76 11.34 -0.74 -10.05
N LEU A 77 10.03 -0.72 -9.84
CA LEU A 77 9.24 -1.94 -9.65
C LEU A 77 8.31 -2.15 -10.84
N GLN A 78 8.06 -3.41 -11.14
CA GLN A 78 7.12 -3.82 -12.20
C GLN A 78 6.29 -5.00 -11.72
N LYS A 79 5.33 -5.41 -12.54
CA LYS A 79 4.43 -6.52 -12.23
C LYS A 79 5.20 -7.73 -11.68
N ASP A 80 4.65 -8.30 -10.60
CA ASP A 80 5.16 -9.47 -9.89
C ASP A 80 6.40 -9.22 -9.03
N ASP A 81 6.90 -7.99 -8.95
CA ASP A 81 7.95 -7.64 -8.00
C ASP A 81 7.38 -7.47 -6.60
N SER A 82 8.19 -7.81 -5.59
CA SER A 82 7.86 -7.55 -4.20
C SER A 82 8.97 -6.75 -3.53
N PHE A 83 8.60 -5.96 -2.51
CA PHE A 83 9.54 -5.08 -1.83
C PHE A 83 9.23 -5.01 -0.34
N PHE A 84 10.24 -5.12 0.50
CA PHE A 84 10.12 -4.96 1.94
C PHE A 84 10.52 -3.54 2.37
N VAL A 85 9.61 -2.86 3.08
CA VAL A 85 9.84 -1.54 3.65
C VAL A 85 9.99 -1.67 5.15
N PRO A 86 11.16 -1.31 5.71
CA PRO A 86 11.34 -1.38 7.16
C PRO A 86 10.52 -0.32 7.89
N PRO A 87 10.26 -0.52 9.20
CA PRO A 87 9.55 0.48 10.01
C PRO A 87 10.20 1.85 9.93
N ASN A 88 9.36 2.88 9.87
CA ASN A 88 9.75 4.30 9.90
C ASN A 88 10.54 4.79 8.67
N ALA A 89 10.67 3.99 7.64
CA ALA A 89 11.28 4.45 6.40
C ALA A 89 10.37 5.48 5.72
N LYS A 90 10.98 6.56 5.22
CA LYS A 90 10.25 7.58 4.45
C LYS A 90 9.99 7.04 3.06
N GLN A 91 8.73 7.08 2.61
CA GLN A 91 8.36 6.43 1.37
C GLN A 91 7.29 7.18 0.58
N PHE A 92 7.38 7.06 -0.73
CA PHE A 92 6.26 7.30 -1.63
C PHE A 92 6.47 6.44 -2.89
N ILE A 93 5.37 6.19 -3.60
CA ILE A 93 5.42 5.45 -4.86
C ILE A 93 4.76 6.29 -5.96
N LYS A 94 5.36 6.27 -7.15
CA LYS A 94 4.85 6.99 -8.32
C LYS A 94 4.58 6.02 -9.44
N ASN A 95 3.41 6.15 -10.08
CA ASN A 95 3.10 5.40 -11.29
C ASN A 95 3.87 6.00 -12.47
N THR A 96 4.80 5.23 -13.03
CA THR A 96 5.62 5.65 -14.17
C THR A 96 5.19 5.01 -15.48
N GLY A 97 4.11 4.23 -15.46
CA GLY A 97 3.55 3.60 -16.64
C GLY A 97 2.42 4.41 -17.26
N LYS A 98 1.85 3.87 -18.35
CA LYS A 98 0.73 4.51 -19.06
C LYS A 98 -0.63 4.06 -18.54
N GLY A 99 -0.69 2.88 -17.92
CA GLY A 99 -1.92 2.35 -17.33
C GLY A 99 -1.91 2.49 -15.82
N ASN A 100 -2.83 1.79 -15.17
CA ASN A 100 -2.90 1.78 -13.72
C ASN A 100 -1.70 1.04 -13.11
N LEU A 101 -1.25 1.53 -11.98
CA LEU A 101 -0.36 0.81 -11.08
C LEU A 101 -1.21 0.27 -9.95
N ARG A 102 -1.24 -1.04 -9.79
CA ARG A 102 -2.04 -1.71 -8.78
C ARG A 102 -1.14 -2.65 -7.97
N PHE A 103 -1.20 -2.54 -6.66
CA PHE A 103 -0.33 -3.34 -5.80
C PHE A 103 -1.01 -3.67 -4.49
N LEU A 104 -0.53 -4.75 -3.86
CA LEU A 104 -0.93 -5.13 -2.50
C LEU A 104 0.07 -4.56 -1.52
N CYS A 105 -0.42 -4.17 -0.34
CA CYS A 105 0.42 -3.89 0.81
C CYS A 105 -0.02 -4.76 1.98
N MET A 106 0.95 -5.45 2.58
CA MET A 106 0.79 -6.14 3.84
C MET A 106 1.51 -5.35 4.91
N VAL A 107 0.83 -5.03 5.99
CA VAL A 107 1.35 -4.18 7.08
C VAL A 107 1.26 -4.93 8.39
N GLU A 108 2.38 -5.02 9.13
CA GLU A 108 2.44 -5.73 10.41
C GLU A 108 3.28 -4.94 11.41
N PRO A 109 2.76 -4.58 12.60
CA PRO A 109 1.35 -4.67 13.02
C PRO A 109 0.41 -3.93 12.06
N ALA A 110 -0.86 -4.32 12.07
CA ALA A 110 -1.86 -3.76 11.14
C ALA A 110 -1.82 -2.23 11.11
N TRP A 111 -2.04 -1.68 9.92
CA TRP A 111 -2.06 -0.22 9.74
C TRP A 111 -3.05 0.45 10.68
N LYS A 112 -2.63 1.56 11.28
CA LYS A 112 -3.45 2.46 12.10
C LYS A 112 -3.12 3.88 11.71
N ILE A 113 -4.14 4.73 11.70
CA ILE A 113 -3.93 6.13 11.32
C ILE A 113 -2.96 6.85 12.25
N GLU A 114 -2.99 6.55 13.54
CA GLU A 114 -2.08 7.16 14.53
C GLU A 114 -0.61 6.76 14.36
N ASP A 115 -0.35 5.69 13.62
CA ASP A 115 1.02 5.21 13.35
C ASP A 115 1.61 5.81 12.06
N GLU A 116 0.79 6.52 11.29
CA GLU A 116 1.22 7.13 10.03
C GLU A 116 1.57 8.59 10.25
N THR A 117 2.69 9.01 9.67
CA THR A 117 3.13 10.41 9.66
C THR A 117 3.23 10.89 8.23
N ILE A 118 2.47 11.92 7.90
CA ILE A 118 2.57 12.61 6.60
C ILE A 118 3.72 13.61 6.67
N LEU A 119 4.61 13.56 5.68
CA LEU A 119 5.87 14.33 5.69
C LEU A 119 5.88 15.49 4.69
N GLU A 120 4.77 15.77 4.02
CA GLU A 120 4.67 16.91 3.10
C GLU A 120 3.37 17.69 3.24
#